data_afc2822d585a0adf9c61ba7e3e5c85a6
#
_entry.id   afc2822d585a0adf9c61ba7e3e5c85a6
#
_cell.length_a   1.000
_cell.length_b   1.000
_cell.length_c   1.000
_cell.angle_alpha   90.00
_cell.angle_beta   90.00
_cell.angle_gamma   90.00
#
_symmetry.space_group_name_H-M   'P 1'
#
loop_
_entity.id
_entity.type
_entity.pdbx_description
1 polymer ?
#
loop_
_entity_poly.entity_id
_entity_poly.type
_entity_poly.pdbx_seq_one_letter_code
_entity_poly.pdbx_strand_id
1 'polypeptide(L)'
;ECVNLVFFKKIRSKTKFWQMIGRGTRLCQNLTCIDQIDGEYTGKKRFLIFDYCRNFEFFRTNPNGFEGKETRTLAENIFGKQISLIMALQDGAFAEEEYQNWRKEMIAICHKQVSALNQEIISVKLKRQYVEKYKKMDAFTILSEGDKSELLKEIAPLVYLEEKDEAAKRFDNFMYGLMIAHLEG
;
A
#
# COMPACT_ATOMS: atom_id res chain seq x y z
N GLU A 1 -20.43 8.12 18.38
CA GLU A 1 -21.01 9.43 18.63
C GLU A 1 -20.29 10.06 19.82
N CYS A 2 -19.82 11.29 19.67
CA CYS A 2 -19.09 11.97 20.72
C CYS A 2 -19.54 13.44 20.81
N VAL A 3 -19.41 14.01 21.98
CA VAL A 3 -19.64 15.44 22.27
C VAL A 3 -18.33 16.20 22.33
N ASN A 4 -17.27 15.53 22.70
CA ASN A 4 -15.91 16.08 22.74
C ASN A 4 -14.99 15.17 21.92
N LEU A 5 -14.25 15.75 21.00
CA LEU A 5 -13.23 15.09 20.22
C LEU A 5 -11.87 15.68 20.56
N VAL A 6 -10.95 14.86 21.03
CA VAL A 6 -9.63 15.30 21.46
C VAL A 6 -8.56 14.67 20.58
N PHE A 7 -7.75 15.49 19.93
CA PHE A 7 -6.63 15.07 19.12
C PHE A 7 -5.32 15.19 19.90
N PHE A 8 -4.83 14.07 20.42
CA PHE A 8 -3.51 13.95 21.04
C PHE A 8 -2.44 13.37 20.10
N LYS A 9 -2.83 13.06 18.85
CA LYS A 9 -1.93 12.46 17.85
C LYS A 9 -2.00 13.27 16.56
N LYS A 10 -0.84 13.41 15.91
CA LYS A 10 -0.77 13.97 14.55
C LYS A 10 -1.44 13.00 13.56
N ILE A 11 -2.45 13.49 12.86
CA ILE A 11 -3.18 12.77 11.82
C ILE A 11 -2.68 13.29 10.49
N ARG A 12 -2.33 12.39 9.57
CA ARG A 12 -1.81 12.74 8.24
C ARG A 12 -2.77 12.33 7.13
N SER A 13 -3.60 11.31 7.35
CA SER A 13 -4.60 10.84 6.39
C SER A 13 -5.85 11.71 6.45
N LYS A 14 -6.21 12.30 5.31
CA LYS A 14 -7.44 13.09 5.11
C LYS A 14 -8.70 12.30 5.48
N THR A 15 -8.81 11.09 4.95
CA THR A 15 -9.95 10.21 5.20
C THR A 15 -10.14 9.95 6.69
N LYS A 16 -9.05 9.61 7.40
CA LYS A 16 -9.08 9.35 8.84
C LYS A 16 -9.47 10.59 9.64
N PHE A 17 -8.94 11.76 9.28
CA PHE A 17 -9.25 13.02 9.93
C PHE A 17 -10.75 13.34 9.84
N TRP A 18 -11.33 13.27 8.64
CA TRP A 18 -12.74 13.54 8.42
C TRP A 18 -13.66 12.48 9.01
N GLN A 19 -13.25 11.22 9.02
CA GLN A 19 -14.01 10.15 9.72
C GLN A 19 -14.11 10.41 11.23
N MET A 20 -13.05 10.92 11.85
CA MET A 20 -13.07 11.27 13.28
C MET A 20 -13.97 12.46 13.54
N ILE A 21 -13.90 13.52 12.74
CA ILE A 21 -14.79 14.67 12.83
C ILE A 21 -16.26 14.25 12.60
N GLY A 22 -16.51 13.39 11.61
CA GLY A 22 -17.85 12.87 11.32
C GLY A 22 -18.51 12.11 12.48
N ARG A 23 -17.74 11.59 13.44
CA ARG A 23 -18.29 11.02 14.68
C ARG A 23 -18.88 12.08 15.60
N GLY A 24 -18.31 13.28 15.60
CA GLY A 24 -18.81 14.41 16.36
C GLY A 24 -20.06 15.04 15.77
N THR A 25 -20.22 15.02 14.44
CA THR A 25 -21.36 15.65 13.75
C THR A 25 -22.65 14.83 13.84
N ARG A 26 -22.60 13.56 14.20
CA ARG A 26 -23.79 12.70 14.30
C ARG A 26 -24.69 13.16 15.46
N LEU A 27 -25.98 13.26 15.18
CA LEU A 27 -27.01 13.49 16.20
C LEU A 27 -27.26 12.19 16.97
N CYS A 28 -27.42 12.29 18.29
CA CYS A 28 -27.79 11.18 19.15
C CYS A 28 -29.07 11.53 19.91
N GLN A 29 -30.11 10.77 19.71
CA GLN A 29 -31.46 11.04 20.31
C GLN A 29 -31.43 10.90 21.81
N ASN A 30 -30.54 10.09 22.39
CA ASN A 30 -30.45 9.85 23.83
C ASN A 30 -29.39 10.70 24.53
N LEU A 31 -28.68 11.55 23.76
CA LEU A 31 -27.66 12.43 24.35
C LEU A 31 -28.27 13.77 24.64
N THR A 32 -28.77 13.92 25.85
CA THR A 32 -29.62 15.03 26.22
C THR A 32 -28.88 16.32 26.49
N CYS A 33 -27.57 16.33 26.74
CA CYS A 33 -26.91 17.61 26.97
C CYS A 33 -25.39 17.60 26.95
N ILE A 34 -24.79 18.56 26.25
CA ILE A 34 -23.38 18.95 26.46
C ILE A 34 -23.28 19.91 27.66
N ASP A 35 -24.28 20.74 27.86
CA ASP A 35 -24.30 21.84 28.83
C ASP A 35 -25.52 21.70 29.76
N GLN A 36 -25.52 20.70 30.65
CA GLN A 36 -26.50 20.65 31.75
C GLN A 36 -26.39 21.85 32.69
N ILE A 37 -25.38 22.70 32.50
CA ILE A 37 -25.13 23.86 33.34
C ILE A 37 -26.22 24.92 33.18
N ASP A 38 -26.82 25.03 31.99
CA ASP A 38 -27.81 26.11 31.73
C ASP A 38 -29.28 25.67 31.72
N GLY A 39 -29.60 24.41 31.95
CA GLY A 39 -30.97 23.91 32.09
C GLY A 39 -31.90 24.01 30.87
N GLU A 40 -31.51 24.73 29.83
CA GLU A 40 -32.32 25.01 28.63
C GLU A 40 -32.05 24.09 27.44
N TYR A 41 -31.09 23.18 27.53
CA TYR A 41 -30.62 22.41 26.39
C TYR A 41 -31.30 21.05 26.29
N THR A 42 -32.09 20.86 25.24
CA THR A 42 -32.89 19.64 25.00
C THR A 42 -32.29 18.69 23.94
N GLY A 43 -31.10 18.94 23.44
CA GLY A 43 -30.47 18.07 22.47
C GLY A 43 -29.08 18.55 22.01
N LYS A 44 -28.35 17.69 21.31
CA LYS A 44 -27.01 18.01 20.85
C LYS A 44 -27.07 19.03 19.70
N LYS A 45 -26.65 20.26 19.94
CA LYS A 45 -26.52 21.32 18.92
C LYS A 45 -25.11 21.49 18.38
N ARG A 46 -24.10 21.08 19.14
CA ARG A 46 -22.67 21.24 18.81
C ARG A 46 -21.85 20.10 19.40
N PHE A 47 -20.64 19.99 19.00
CA PHE A 47 -19.58 19.22 19.65
C PHE A 47 -18.30 20.04 19.70
N LEU A 48 -17.45 19.75 20.65
CA LEU A 48 -16.20 20.46 20.85
C LEU A 48 -15.04 19.64 20.31
N ILE A 49 -14.07 20.31 19.68
CA ILE A 49 -12.83 19.70 19.21
C ILE A 49 -11.65 20.37 19.90
N PHE A 50 -10.86 19.56 20.58
CA PHE A 50 -9.60 19.97 21.20
C PHE A 50 -8.45 19.41 20.39
N ASP A 51 -7.74 20.26 19.67
CA ASP A 51 -6.65 19.84 18.79
C ASP A 51 -5.29 20.27 19.36
N TYR A 52 -4.68 19.42 20.17
CA TYR A 52 -3.35 19.65 20.75
C TYR A 52 -2.20 19.43 19.75
N CYS A 53 -2.47 18.82 18.61
CA CYS A 53 -1.46 18.44 17.63
C CYS A 53 -1.48 19.28 16.34
N ARG A 54 -2.28 20.35 16.33
CA ARG A 54 -2.45 21.25 15.17
C ARG A 54 -2.86 20.53 13.88
N ASN A 55 -3.75 19.55 13.99
CA ASN A 55 -4.22 18.82 12.82
C ASN A 55 -5.03 19.71 11.87
N PHE A 56 -5.86 20.62 12.39
CA PHE A 56 -6.59 21.58 11.55
C PHE A 56 -5.66 22.51 10.76
N GLU A 57 -4.61 23.01 11.38
CA GLU A 57 -3.63 23.85 10.71
C GLU A 57 -2.90 23.06 9.62
N PHE A 58 -2.53 21.82 9.92
CA PHE A 58 -1.93 20.92 8.96
C PHE A 58 -2.83 20.67 7.74
N PHE A 59 -4.14 20.37 7.94
CA PHE A 59 -5.07 20.13 6.82
C PHE A 59 -5.51 21.40 6.10
N ARG A 60 -5.36 22.57 6.72
CA ARG A 60 -5.53 23.85 6.04
C ARG A 60 -4.43 24.11 5.01
N THR A 61 -3.19 23.77 5.34
CA THR A 61 -2.04 23.94 4.43
C THR A 61 -1.88 22.75 3.49
N ASN A 62 -2.35 21.57 3.88
CA ASN A 62 -2.28 20.32 3.11
C ASN A 62 -3.68 19.69 2.97
N PRO A 63 -4.56 20.22 2.10
CA PRO A 63 -5.97 19.80 2.03
C PRO A 63 -6.16 18.31 1.70
N ASN A 64 -5.21 17.71 1.00
CA ASN A 64 -5.22 16.28 0.67
C ASN A 64 -4.55 15.41 1.74
N GLY A 65 -4.00 16.03 2.78
CA GLY A 65 -3.15 15.35 3.74
C GLY A 65 -1.85 14.87 3.08
N PHE A 66 -1.06 14.14 3.81
CA PHE A 66 -0.22 13.12 3.20
C PHE A 66 -1.15 11.91 3.06
N GLU A 67 -1.75 11.73 1.90
CA GLU A 67 -2.11 10.39 1.48
C GLU A 67 -0.78 9.67 1.58
N GLY A 68 -0.64 8.83 2.62
CA GLY A 68 0.56 8.05 2.77
C GLY A 68 0.79 7.44 1.40
N LYS A 69 1.98 7.57 0.83
CA LYS A 69 2.38 6.71 -0.28
C LYS A 69 1.75 5.39 0.06
N GLU A 70 0.83 4.91 -0.78
CA GLU A 70 0.17 3.65 -0.56
C GLU A 70 1.26 2.77 -0.01
N THR A 71 1.18 2.42 1.27
CA THR A 71 2.31 1.73 1.90
C THR A 71 2.20 0.36 1.31
N ARG A 72 2.96 0.18 0.20
CA ARG A 72 3.02 -1.10 -0.49
C ARG A 72 3.30 -2.16 0.56
N THR A 73 2.55 -3.21 0.54
CA THR A 73 2.79 -4.33 1.45
C THR A 73 4.22 -4.83 1.26
N LEU A 74 4.73 -5.56 2.24
CA LEU A 74 6.07 -6.15 2.13
C LEU A 74 6.16 -7.09 0.92
N ALA A 75 5.07 -7.82 0.62
CA ALA A 75 4.95 -8.67 -0.57
C ALA A 75 5.06 -7.86 -1.87
N GLU A 76 4.32 -6.75 -1.97
CA GLU A 76 4.41 -5.85 -3.13
C GLU A 76 5.81 -5.28 -3.33
N ASN A 77 6.49 -4.91 -2.23
CA ASN A 77 7.85 -4.39 -2.29
C ASN A 77 8.84 -5.45 -2.77
N ILE A 78 8.74 -6.69 -2.26
CA ILE A 78 9.58 -7.81 -2.65
C ILE A 78 9.35 -8.12 -4.13
N PHE A 79 8.11 -8.30 -4.56
CA PHE A 79 7.77 -8.54 -5.97
C PHE A 79 8.28 -7.42 -6.87
N GLY A 80 8.10 -6.16 -6.49
CA GLY A 80 8.59 -5.02 -7.25
C GLY A 80 10.10 -4.99 -7.41
N LYS A 81 10.86 -5.38 -6.38
CA LYS A 81 12.32 -5.50 -6.45
C LYS A 81 12.76 -6.67 -7.33
N GLN A 82 12.07 -7.81 -7.26
CA GLN A 82 12.32 -8.95 -8.16
C GLN A 82 12.14 -8.55 -9.63
N ILE A 83 11.06 -7.82 -9.96
CA ILE A 83 10.86 -7.28 -11.32
C ILE A 83 11.98 -6.31 -11.71
N SER A 84 12.41 -5.44 -10.81
CA SER A 84 13.52 -4.51 -11.07
C SER A 84 14.84 -5.25 -11.32
N LEU A 85 15.12 -6.32 -10.59
CA LEU A 85 16.29 -7.20 -10.83
C LEU A 85 16.23 -7.89 -12.18
N ILE A 86 15.08 -8.46 -12.57
CA ILE A 86 14.90 -9.09 -13.89
C ILE A 86 15.21 -8.10 -15.00
N MET A 87 14.77 -6.84 -14.87
CA MET A 87 15.03 -5.79 -15.85
C MET A 87 16.49 -5.34 -15.86
N ALA A 88 17.09 -5.11 -14.69
CA ALA A 88 18.51 -4.72 -14.62
C ALA A 88 19.41 -5.79 -15.24
N LEU A 89 19.17 -7.07 -14.93
CA LEU A 89 19.91 -8.21 -15.50
C LEU A 89 19.60 -8.50 -16.99
N GLN A 90 18.70 -7.74 -17.59
CA GLN A 90 18.41 -7.78 -19.02
C GLN A 90 19.43 -6.98 -19.84
N ASP A 91 20.17 -6.08 -19.21
CA ASP A 91 21.21 -5.30 -19.86
C ASP A 91 22.35 -6.19 -20.34
N GLY A 92 22.91 -5.85 -21.51
CA GLY A 92 24.05 -6.57 -22.08
C GLY A 92 25.31 -6.55 -21.22
N ALA A 93 25.43 -5.61 -20.28
CA ALA A 93 26.52 -5.58 -19.32
C ALA A 93 26.53 -6.81 -18.39
N PHE A 94 25.40 -7.49 -18.23
CA PHE A 94 25.22 -8.67 -17.37
C PHE A 94 24.99 -9.95 -18.19
N ALA A 95 25.70 -10.09 -19.33
CA ALA A 95 25.58 -11.25 -20.22
C ALA A 95 26.27 -12.52 -19.69
N GLU A 96 27.07 -12.45 -18.63
CA GLU A 96 27.74 -13.58 -18.01
C GLU A 96 26.74 -14.65 -17.53
N GLU A 97 27.13 -15.90 -17.59
CA GLU A 97 26.25 -17.04 -17.29
C GLU A 97 25.66 -16.97 -15.86
N GLU A 98 26.45 -16.51 -14.92
CA GLU A 98 26.01 -16.35 -13.51
C GLU A 98 24.85 -15.37 -13.37
N TYR A 99 24.94 -14.19 -13.98
CA TYR A 99 23.88 -13.19 -13.98
C TYR A 99 22.63 -13.67 -14.72
N GLN A 100 22.81 -14.38 -15.83
CA GLN A 100 21.69 -14.92 -16.60
C GLN A 100 20.98 -16.08 -15.88
N ASN A 101 21.70 -16.88 -15.09
CA ASN A 101 21.08 -17.88 -14.22
C ASN A 101 20.29 -17.21 -13.09
N TRP A 102 20.84 -16.19 -12.48
CA TRP A 102 20.14 -15.36 -11.48
C TRP A 102 18.83 -14.78 -12.02
N ARG A 103 18.92 -14.22 -13.24
CA ARG A 103 17.73 -13.69 -13.94
C ARG A 103 16.68 -14.76 -14.16
N LYS A 104 17.05 -15.96 -14.60
CA LYS A 104 16.13 -17.09 -14.78
C LYS A 104 15.45 -17.50 -13.47
N GLU A 105 16.19 -17.54 -12.37
CA GLU A 105 15.64 -17.83 -11.04
C GLU A 105 14.60 -16.77 -10.62
N MET A 106 14.91 -15.49 -10.78
CA MET A 106 13.94 -14.42 -10.47
C MET A 106 12.69 -14.50 -11.33
N ILE A 107 12.83 -14.80 -12.63
CA ILE A 107 11.70 -15.02 -13.53
C ILE A 107 10.85 -16.20 -13.03
N ALA A 108 11.46 -17.31 -12.66
CA ALA A 108 10.74 -18.48 -12.16
C ALA A 108 9.96 -18.18 -10.87
N ILE A 109 10.56 -17.42 -9.96
CA ILE A 109 9.90 -16.99 -8.72
C ILE A 109 8.69 -16.09 -9.02
N CYS A 110 8.86 -15.05 -9.82
CA CYS A 110 7.79 -14.14 -10.17
C CYS A 110 6.66 -14.84 -10.93
N HIS A 111 7.01 -15.70 -11.89
CA HIS A 111 6.02 -16.50 -12.63
C HIS A 111 5.23 -17.43 -11.71
N LYS A 112 5.89 -18.12 -10.75
CA LYS A 112 5.22 -18.95 -9.74
C LYS A 112 4.24 -18.13 -8.92
N GLN A 113 4.63 -16.95 -8.46
CA GLN A 113 3.76 -16.05 -7.66
C GLN A 113 2.52 -15.62 -8.45
N VAL A 114 2.67 -15.24 -9.73
CA VAL A 114 1.53 -14.86 -10.58
C VAL A 114 0.65 -16.07 -10.91
N SER A 115 1.25 -17.23 -11.16
CA SER A 115 0.50 -18.47 -11.48
C SER A 115 -0.30 -18.99 -10.30
N ALA A 116 0.15 -18.73 -9.07
CA ALA A 116 -0.53 -19.12 -7.82
C ALA A 116 -1.74 -18.23 -7.48
N LEU A 117 -1.97 -17.13 -8.21
CA LEU A 117 -3.09 -16.22 -7.94
C LEU A 117 -4.43 -16.95 -8.14
N ASN A 118 -5.25 -16.94 -7.09
CA ASN A 118 -6.58 -17.56 -7.14
C ASN A 118 -7.54 -16.66 -7.94
N GLN A 119 -7.95 -17.17 -9.11
CA GLN A 119 -8.84 -16.46 -10.04
C GLN A 119 -10.29 -16.32 -9.53
N GLU A 120 -10.68 -17.01 -8.46
CA GLU A 120 -12.00 -16.85 -7.85
C GLU A 120 -12.13 -15.59 -7.01
N ILE A 121 -11.02 -15.00 -6.60
CA ILE A 121 -10.99 -13.78 -5.80
C ILE A 121 -11.39 -12.58 -6.68
N ILE A 122 -12.31 -11.74 -6.20
CA ILE A 122 -12.87 -10.61 -6.95
C ILE A 122 -11.77 -9.64 -7.45
N SER A 123 -10.77 -9.31 -6.61
CA SER A 123 -9.66 -8.44 -6.99
C SER A 123 -8.83 -9.02 -8.15
N VAL A 124 -8.66 -10.34 -8.20
CA VAL A 124 -7.96 -11.05 -9.28
C VAL A 124 -8.84 -11.09 -10.54
N LYS A 125 -10.16 -11.34 -10.38
CA LYS A 125 -11.12 -11.32 -11.51
C LYS A 125 -11.13 -9.97 -12.24
N LEU A 126 -11.11 -8.87 -11.51
CA LEU A 126 -11.09 -7.52 -12.07
C LEU A 126 -9.84 -7.22 -12.89
N LYS A 127 -8.73 -7.91 -12.59
CA LYS A 127 -7.42 -7.74 -13.26
C LYS A 127 -7.05 -8.93 -14.14
N ARG A 128 -8.04 -9.76 -14.52
CA ARG A 128 -7.84 -11.01 -15.24
C ARG A 128 -6.97 -10.86 -16.48
N GLN A 129 -7.16 -9.81 -17.28
CA GLN A 129 -6.38 -9.59 -18.51
C GLN A 129 -4.86 -9.53 -18.25
N TYR A 130 -4.45 -8.87 -17.16
CA TYR A 130 -3.03 -8.78 -16.76
C TYR A 130 -2.54 -10.10 -16.20
N VAL A 131 -3.34 -10.77 -15.38
CA VAL A 131 -2.99 -12.08 -14.82
C VAL A 131 -2.80 -13.11 -15.92
N GLU A 132 -3.68 -13.18 -16.92
CA GLU A 132 -3.57 -14.10 -18.08
C GLU A 132 -2.33 -13.78 -18.94
N LYS A 133 -1.98 -12.48 -19.09
CA LYS A 133 -0.75 -12.08 -19.79
C LYS A 133 0.49 -12.61 -19.08
N TYR A 134 0.62 -12.36 -17.78
CA TYR A 134 1.83 -12.70 -17.02
C TYR A 134 1.83 -14.11 -16.42
N LYS A 135 0.79 -14.92 -16.62
CA LYS A 135 0.84 -16.37 -16.44
C LYS A 135 1.69 -17.09 -17.48
N LYS A 136 1.97 -16.44 -18.60
CA LYS A 136 2.83 -17.00 -19.63
C LYS A 136 4.29 -16.70 -19.27
N MET A 137 5.13 -17.73 -19.23
CA MET A 137 6.56 -17.59 -18.93
C MET A 137 7.24 -16.62 -19.91
N ASP A 138 6.84 -16.66 -21.17
CA ASP A 138 7.41 -15.83 -22.25
C ASP A 138 7.22 -14.33 -21.99
N ALA A 139 6.19 -13.93 -21.23
CA ALA A 139 5.96 -12.53 -20.88
C ALA A 139 7.06 -11.92 -20.00
N PHE A 140 7.87 -12.73 -19.35
CA PHE A 140 9.02 -12.30 -18.55
C PHE A 140 10.36 -12.36 -19.31
N THR A 141 10.37 -12.88 -20.55
CA THR A 141 11.62 -13.05 -21.32
C THR A 141 12.26 -11.71 -21.64
N ILE A 142 11.47 -10.73 -22.04
CA ILE A 142 11.91 -9.34 -22.26
C ILE A 142 10.84 -8.44 -21.66
N LEU A 143 11.23 -7.67 -20.65
CA LEU A 143 10.35 -6.70 -19.99
C LEU A 143 10.65 -5.28 -20.47
N SER A 144 9.63 -4.57 -20.88
CA SER A 144 9.67 -3.13 -21.14
C SER A 144 9.34 -2.33 -19.87
N GLU A 145 9.60 -1.01 -19.88
CA GLU A 145 9.14 -0.12 -18.79
C GLU A 145 7.61 -0.11 -18.67
N GLY A 146 6.88 -0.32 -19.78
CA GLY A 146 5.44 -0.50 -19.75
C GLY A 146 5.03 -1.76 -19.00
N ASP A 147 5.69 -2.89 -19.24
CA ASP A 147 5.45 -4.15 -18.53
C ASP A 147 5.76 -4.03 -17.04
N LYS A 148 6.87 -3.35 -16.68
CA LYS A 148 7.20 -3.05 -15.29
C LYS A 148 6.09 -2.25 -14.62
N SER A 149 5.61 -1.19 -15.27
CA SER A 149 4.51 -0.37 -14.73
C SER A 149 3.23 -1.18 -14.53
N GLU A 150 2.85 -2.03 -15.49
CA GLU A 150 1.71 -2.93 -15.38
C GLU A 150 1.88 -3.93 -14.23
N LEU A 151 3.04 -4.59 -14.14
CA LEU A 151 3.33 -5.56 -13.09
C LEU A 151 3.27 -4.92 -11.69
N LEU A 152 3.84 -3.72 -11.53
CA LEU A 152 3.85 -3.02 -10.25
C LEU A 152 2.48 -2.48 -9.85
N LYS A 153 1.65 -2.06 -10.81
CA LYS A 153 0.35 -1.43 -10.54
C LYS A 153 -0.78 -2.45 -10.46
N GLU A 154 -0.77 -3.44 -11.35
CA GLU A 154 -1.91 -4.33 -11.54
C GLU A 154 -1.70 -5.70 -10.89
N ILE A 155 -0.46 -6.22 -10.86
CA ILE A 155 -0.15 -7.56 -10.36
C ILE A 155 0.39 -7.53 -8.93
N ALA A 156 1.36 -6.65 -8.61
CA ALA A 156 1.98 -6.60 -7.29
C ALA A 156 0.97 -6.54 -6.12
N PRO A 157 -0.14 -5.75 -6.18
CA PRO A 157 -1.14 -5.73 -5.12
C PRO A 157 -1.91 -7.03 -4.92
N LEU A 158 -1.83 -7.97 -5.87
CA LEU A 158 -2.49 -9.27 -5.82
C LEU A 158 -1.58 -10.38 -5.27
N VAL A 159 -0.26 -10.15 -5.31
CA VAL A 159 0.74 -11.14 -4.90
C VAL A 159 0.76 -11.28 -3.38
N TYR A 160 0.76 -12.52 -2.92
CA TYR A 160 1.03 -12.89 -1.53
C TYR A 160 2.22 -13.83 -1.46
N LEU A 161 2.96 -13.78 -0.36
CA LEU A 161 4.10 -14.65 -0.14
C LEU A 161 3.67 -15.84 0.71
N GLU A 162 4.06 -17.05 0.28
CA GLU A 162 3.82 -18.29 1.02
C GLU A 162 4.59 -18.32 2.35
N GLU A 163 5.74 -17.63 2.39
CA GLU A 163 6.55 -17.51 3.61
C GLU A 163 5.76 -16.83 4.73
N LYS A 164 5.73 -17.45 5.90
CA LYS A 164 5.01 -16.95 7.08
C LYS A 164 5.88 -16.12 8.01
N ASP A 165 7.20 -16.31 7.96
CA ASP A 165 8.13 -15.58 8.80
C ASP A 165 8.32 -14.14 8.29
N GLU A 166 7.87 -13.19 9.08
CA GLU A 166 8.03 -11.77 8.78
C GLU A 166 9.50 -11.31 8.81
N ALA A 167 10.36 -11.94 9.61
CA ALA A 167 11.77 -11.62 9.65
C ALA A 167 12.46 -12.08 8.35
N ALA A 168 12.14 -13.28 7.86
CA ALA A 168 12.62 -13.79 6.58
C ALA A 168 12.20 -12.88 5.42
N LYS A 169 10.94 -12.47 5.34
CA LYS A 169 10.46 -11.53 4.31
C LYS A 169 11.20 -10.19 4.35
N ARG A 170 11.47 -9.65 5.55
CA ARG A 170 12.20 -8.39 5.69
C ARG A 170 13.66 -8.55 5.26
N PHE A 171 14.25 -9.70 5.55
CA PHE A 171 15.59 -10.03 5.09
C PHE A 171 15.64 -10.12 3.57
N ASP A 172 14.72 -10.84 2.94
CA ASP A 172 14.60 -10.93 1.47
C ASP A 172 14.44 -9.55 0.84
N ASN A 173 13.54 -8.73 1.42
CA ASN A 173 13.35 -7.36 0.94
C ASN A 173 14.61 -6.51 1.03
N PHE A 174 15.41 -6.69 2.08
CA PHE A 174 16.71 -6.03 2.23
C PHE A 174 17.72 -6.55 1.21
N MET A 175 17.84 -7.87 1.06
CA MET A 175 18.78 -8.51 0.12
C MET A 175 18.51 -8.11 -1.32
N TYR A 176 17.25 -8.16 -1.78
CA TYR A 176 16.92 -7.68 -3.13
C TYR A 176 17.24 -6.19 -3.33
N GLY A 177 17.09 -5.37 -2.29
CA GLY A 177 17.51 -3.97 -2.35
C GLY A 177 19.02 -3.80 -2.50
N LEU A 178 19.80 -4.60 -1.78
CA LEU A 178 21.26 -4.62 -1.88
C LEU A 178 21.74 -5.10 -3.27
N MET A 179 21.10 -6.15 -3.79
CA MET A 179 21.37 -6.67 -5.14
C MET A 179 21.14 -5.61 -6.22
N ILE A 180 20.02 -4.87 -6.15
CA ILE A 180 19.74 -3.78 -7.10
C ILE A 180 20.82 -2.70 -6.98
N ALA A 181 21.16 -2.26 -5.78
CA ALA A 181 22.20 -1.26 -5.58
C ALA A 181 23.57 -1.69 -6.12
N HIS A 182 23.89 -2.98 -6.00
CA HIS A 182 25.12 -3.55 -6.57
C HIS A 182 25.15 -3.52 -8.11
N LEU A 183 24.00 -3.72 -8.75
CA LEU A 183 23.89 -3.67 -10.22
C LEU A 183 23.88 -2.24 -10.79
N GLU A 184 23.47 -1.27 -9.97
CA GLU A 184 23.40 0.14 -10.36
C GLU A 184 24.74 0.89 -10.15
N GLY A 185 25.72 0.29 -9.45
CA GLY A 185 27.06 0.86 -9.15
C GLY A 185 27.01 1.67 -7.88
#